data_995146a70f39284539ee3c584674a440
#
_entry.id   995146a70f39284539ee3c584674a440
#
_cell.length_a   1.000
_cell.length_b   1.000
_cell.length_c   1.000
_cell.angle_alpha   90.00
_cell.angle_beta   90.00
_cell.angle_gamma   90.00
#
_symmetry.space_group_name_H-M   'P 1'
#
loop_
_entity.id
_entity.type
_entity.pdbx_description
1 polymer ?
#
loop_
_entity_poly.entity_id
_entity_poly.type
_entity_poly.pdbx_seq_one_letter_code
_entity_poly.pdbx_strand_id
1 'polypeptide(L)' 'MNQAWGEVIVEAIRHGTYLKVTAVHVATGREATAVGPAHEPKAVERLAIAKLKRLIDAG' A
#
# COMPACT_ATOMS: atom_id res chain seq x y z
N MET A 1 -0.54 -15.40 4.37
CA MET A 1 -1.94 -15.23 4.04
C MET A 1 -2.12 -14.92 2.57
N ASN A 2 -3.01 -15.62 1.94
CA ASN A 2 -3.25 -15.44 0.54
C ASN A 2 -4.15 -14.28 0.23
N GLN A 3 -3.79 -13.54 -0.79
CA GLN A 3 -4.64 -12.48 -1.32
C GLN A 3 -5.42 -13.07 -2.47
N ALA A 4 -6.74 -12.90 -2.46
CA ALA A 4 -7.58 -13.44 -3.52
C ALA A 4 -7.23 -12.85 -4.88
N TRP A 5 -6.67 -11.66 -4.91
CA TRP A 5 -6.33 -10.93 -6.14
C TRP A 5 -4.84 -10.93 -6.43
N GLY A 6 -4.09 -11.79 -5.75
CA GLY A 6 -2.69 -12.02 -6.06
C GLY A 6 -1.73 -11.35 -5.10
N GLU A 7 -0.47 -11.34 -5.51
CA GLU A 7 0.61 -10.86 -4.67
C GLU A 7 0.72 -9.34 -4.66
N VAL A 8 0.96 -8.77 -3.48
CA VAL A 8 1.17 -7.35 -3.30
C VAL A 8 2.52 -7.15 -2.61
N ILE A 9 3.32 -6.26 -3.17
CA ILE A 9 4.60 -5.87 -2.57
C ILE A 9 4.38 -4.52 -1.89
N VAL A 10 4.88 -4.38 -0.66
CA VAL A 10 4.73 -3.15 0.10
C VAL A 10 6.10 -2.59 0.42
N GLU A 11 6.29 -1.32 0.08
CA GLU A 11 7.52 -0.58 0.38
C GLU A 11 7.21 0.60 1.28
N ALA A 12 8.04 0.81 2.30
CA ALA A 12 7.85 1.92 3.21
C ALA A 12 9.12 2.75 3.29
N ILE A 13 8.96 4.05 3.14
CA ILE A 13 10.07 4.99 3.25
C ILE A 13 9.73 6.01 4.31
N ARG A 14 10.60 6.15 5.30
CA ARG A 14 10.40 7.10 6.38
C ARG A 14 11.05 8.43 6.06
N HIS A 15 10.28 9.50 6.26
CA HIS A 15 10.76 10.88 6.12
C HIS A 15 10.44 11.62 7.41
N GLY A 16 11.40 11.65 8.34
CA GLY A 16 11.18 12.32 9.62
C GLY A 16 10.03 11.72 10.41
N THR A 17 8.98 12.49 10.61
CA THR A 17 7.84 12.08 11.42
C THR A 17 6.74 11.41 10.58
N TYR A 18 6.89 11.33 9.28
CA TYR A 18 5.88 10.67 8.47
C TYR A 18 6.47 9.51 7.66
N LEU A 19 5.58 8.65 7.24
CA LEU A 19 5.92 7.44 6.50
C LEU A 19 5.18 7.47 5.18
N LYS A 20 5.88 7.16 4.10
CA LYS A 20 5.27 6.97 2.79
C LYS A 20 5.29 5.48 2.47
N VAL A 21 4.12 4.91 2.22
CA VAL A 21 4.00 3.49 1.93
C VAL A 21 3.42 3.34 0.53
N THR A 22 4.08 2.52 -0.28
CA THR A 22 3.61 2.20 -1.62
C THR A 22 3.30 0.71 -1.70
N ALA A 23 2.11 0.38 -2.15
CA ALA A 23 1.70 -1.00 -2.38
C ALA A 23 1.61 -1.22 -3.88
N VAL A 24 2.22 -2.31 -4.36
CA VAL A 24 2.28 -2.64 -5.78
C VAL A 24 1.60 -3.99 -6.01
N HIS A 25 0.65 -4.02 -6.94
CA HIS A 25 0.00 -5.26 -7.35
C HIS A 25 0.83 -5.87 -8.47
N VAL A 26 1.46 -7.00 -8.19
CA VAL A 26 2.45 -7.57 -9.10
C VAL A 26 1.85 -7.93 -10.45
N ALA A 27 0.66 -8.53 -10.45
CA ALA A 27 0.05 -9.00 -11.68
C ALA A 27 -0.25 -7.89 -12.68
N THR A 28 -0.65 -6.71 -12.20
CA THR A 28 -1.04 -5.61 -13.09
C THR A 28 -0.03 -4.48 -13.14
N GLY A 29 0.92 -4.45 -12.20
CA GLY A 29 1.84 -3.34 -12.06
C GLY A 29 1.23 -2.07 -11.47
N ARG A 30 -0.04 -2.11 -11.09
CA ARG A 30 -0.69 -0.96 -10.48
C ARG A 30 -0.15 -0.73 -9.08
N GLU A 31 -0.10 0.53 -8.69
CA GLU A 31 0.39 0.87 -7.37
C GLU A 31 -0.41 2.01 -6.77
N ALA A 32 -0.38 2.06 -5.44
CA ALA A 32 -1.03 3.11 -4.68
C ALA A 32 -0.13 3.50 -3.53
N THR A 33 -0.17 4.78 -3.18
CA THR A 33 0.69 5.33 -2.13
C THR A 33 -0.17 5.97 -1.07
N ALA A 34 0.23 5.81 0.20
CA ALA A 34 -0.38 6.49 1.32
C ALA A 34 0.72 7.11 2.17
N VAL A 35 0.39 8.22 2.83
CA VAL A 35 1.30 8.92 3.72
C VAL A 35 0.61 9.09 5.06
N GLY A 36 1.33 8.86 6.14
CA GLY A 36 0.79 9.02 7.47
C GLY A 36 1.88 9.04 8.52
N PRO A 37 1.49 9.02 9.80
CA PRO A 37 2.45 9.12 10.90
C PRO A 37 3.41 7.94 10.92
N ALA A 38 4.71 8.23 11.07
CA ALA A 38 5.72 7.17 11.07
C ALA A 38 5.56 6.23 12.27
N HIS A 39 4.91 6.68 13.34
CA HIS A 39 4.71 5.83 14.52
C HIS A 39 3.49 4.91 14.39
N GLU A 40 2.78 4.98 13.27
CA GLU A 40 1.64 4.09 13.01
C GLU A 40 1.80 3.40 11.66
N PRO A 41 2.87 2.63 11.49
CA PRO A 41 3.18 2.06 10.17
C PRO A 41 2.10 1.11 9.66
N LYS A 42 1.47 0.36 10.55
CA LYS A 42 0.44 -0.58 10.10
C LYS A 42 -0.80 0.12 9.58
N ALA A 43 -1.15 1.26 10.17
CA ALA A 43 -2.30 2.03 9.69
C ALA A 43 -2.02 2.60 8.30
N VAL A 44 -0.79 3.09 8.07
CA VAL A 44 -0.42 3.65 6.78
C VAL A 44 -0.37 2.54 5.72
N GLU A 45 0.15 1.39 6.08
CA GLU A 45 0.20 0.24 5.20
C GLU A 45 -1.20 -0.20 4.78
N ARG A 46 -2.12 -0.31 5.74
CA ARG A 46 -3.50 -0.67 5.44
C ARG A 46 -4.15 0.31 4.48
N LEU A 47 -3.85 1.60 4.67
CA LEU A 47 -4.40 2.63 3.80
C LEU A 47 -3.91 2.46 2.37
N ALA A 48 -2.60 2.21 2.19
CA ALA A 48 -2.03 2.01 0.87
C ALA A 48 -2.65 0.80 0.18
N ILE A 49 -2.81 -0.29 0.92
CA ILE A 49 -3.39 -1.52 0.38
C ILE A 49 -4.86 -1.31 0.03
N ALA A 50 -5.61 -0.60 0.86
CA ALA A 50 -7.02 -0.31 0.58
C ALA A 50 -7.17 0.54 -0.68
N LYS A 51 -6.30 1.53 -0.86
CA LYS A 51 -6.31 2.35 -2.07
C LYS A 51 -5.99 1.52 -3.30
N LEU A 52 -4.99 0.64 -3.19
CA LEU A 52 -4.62 -0.23 -4.29
C LEU A 52 -5.77 -1.14 -4.68
N LYS A 53 -6.41 -1.75 -3.69
CA LYS A 53 -7.53 -2.64 -3.95
C LYS A 53 -8.65 -1.92 -4.68
N ARG A 54 -8.92 -0.68 -4.29
CA ARG A 54 -9.96 0.12 -4.93
C ARG A 54 -9.62 0.39 -6.40
N LEU A 55 -8.35 0.66 -6.69
CA LEU A 55 -7.90 0.87 -8.06
C LEU A 55 -8.09 -0.37 -8.92
N ILE A 56 -7.76 -1.53 -8.36
CA ILE A 56 -7.87 -2.79 -9.08
C ILE A 56 -9.33 -3.16 -9.31
N ASP A 57 -10.18 -2.98 -8.28
CA ASP A 57 -11.60 -3.31 -8.40
C ASP A 57 -12.31 -2.38 -9.36
N ALA A 58 -11.88 -1.14 -9.47
CA ALA A 58 -12.51 -0.16 -10.34
C ALA A 58 -12.07 -0.33 -11.80
N GLY A 59 -10.89 -0.86 -11.98
CA GLY A 59 -10.32 -1.02 -13.30
C GLY A 59 -10.68 -2.32 -13.94
#